data_a8517f562a4697853419b0cfc34fdc70
#
_entry.id   a8517f562a4697853419b0cfc34fdc70
#
_cell.length_a   1.000
_cell.length_b   1.000
_cell.length_c   1.000
_cell.angle_alpha   90.00
_cell.angle_beta   90.00
_cell.angle_gamma   90.00
#
_symmetry.space_group_name_H-M   'P 1'
#
loop_
_entity.id
_entity.type
_entity.pdbx_description
1 polymer ?
#
loop_
_entity_poly.entity_id
_entity_poly.type
_entity_poly.pdbx_seq_one_letter_code
_entity_poly.pdbx_strand_id
1 'polypeptide(L)'
;MKIGLVFDDSLDSTDGVAQYVLSLGNWLRGQGHEVHYLVGETHRTDLPNLHSLSRNVRVTFNGNRLGMPLPASSAKLRQLLQEQQFDVLHVMLPYSPLMAGKLIKNAGPNTKIVGTFHVAPYSWLATLGSRLLGLWCRRQLAEFSAVVSVSSAAQEFARKTFGLHTRVVPNMFDYQQYASAKPFKERPQLVFLGRLVTRKGCQTLLCAVNHLHKNGQDVRLTICGDGELRPSLEAYVKEHTLTQHVTFAGRVTEQDKARYFASSSLSIFPSSGGESFGIVLLEAMASGQAAVLGGNNPGYRTVLGDQSELLFPATDHLALANKITELLEDESKRQKLAEWGKKESAKYDKNVVGPQLLKLYKNGAA
;
A
#
# COMPACT_ATOMS: atom_id res chain seq x y z
N MET A 1 -14.48 -7.47 -21.25
CA MET A 1 -13.13 -7.12 -21.69
C MET A 1 -12.17 -8.16 -21.15
N LYS A 2 -11.12 -8.46 -21.94
CA LYS A 2 -9.97 -9.24 -21.47
C LYS A 2 -8.87 -8.27 -21.01
N ILE A 3 -8.51 -8.33 -19.74
CA ILE A 3 -7.65 -7.35 -19.08
C ILE A 3 -6.39 -8.03 -18.54
N GLY A 4 -5.22 -7.57 -18.96
CA GLY A 4 -3.94 -7.97 -18.40
C GLY A 4 -3.48 -6.98 -17.32
N LEU A 5 -3.37 -7.43 -16.08
CA LEU A 5 -2.77 -6.66 -14.99
C LEU A 5 -1.26 -6.95 -14.96
N VAL A 6 -0.45 -5.97 -15.35
CA VAL A 6 1.00 -6.11 -15.51
C VAL A 6 1.70 -5.60 -14.27
N PHE A 7 2.45 -6.48 -13.60
CA PHE A 7 3.20 -6.15 -12.40
C PHE A 7 4.58 -6.81 -12.41
N ASP A 8 5.63 -6.04 -12.51
CA ASP A 8 7.01 -6.53 -12.63
C ASP A 8 7.53 -7.27 -11.39
N ASP A 9 6.89 -7.12 -10.25
CA ASP A 9 7.23 -7.82 -9.01
C ASP A 9 6.40 -9.09 -8.81
N SER A 10 6.37 -9.63 -7.62
CA SER A 10 5.69 -10.87 -7.23
C SER A 10 4.37 -10.59 -6.51
N LEU A 11 3.38 -11.43 -6.76
CA LEU A 11 2.14 -11.45 -5.97
C LEU A 11 2.24 -12.29 -4.69
N ASP A 12 3.41 -12.85 -4.39
CA ASP A 12 3.68 -13.58 -3.14
C ASP A 12 3.92 -12.61 -1.97
N SER A 13 4.17 -11.33 -2.27
CA SER A 13 4.39 -10.30 -1.26
C SER A 13 3.07 -9.74 -0.71
N THR A 14 3.13 -9.26 0.52
CA THR A 14 2.02 -8.55 1.19
C THR A 14 2.18 -7.03 1.10
N ASP A 15 2.95 -6.54 0.12
CA ASP A 15 3.10 -5.09 -0.08
C ASP A 15 1.83 -4.46 -0.69
N GLY A 16 1.73 -3.13 -0.56
CA GLY A 16 0.50 -2.41 -0.95
C GLY A 16 0.19 -2.50 -2.44
N VAL A 17 1.18 -2.64 -3.33
CA VAL A 17 0.95 -2.73 -4.78
C VAL A 17 0.45 -4.12 -5.15
N ALA A 18 1.04 -5.18 -4.59
CA ALA A 18 0.56 -6.55 -4.80
C ALA A 18 -0.88 -6.70 -4.30
N GLN A 19 -1.22 -6.15 -3.12
CA GLN A 19 -2.59 -6.15 -2.60
C GLN A 19 -3.55 -5.37 -3.48
N TYR A 20 -3.12 -4.24 -4.03
CA TYR A 20 -3.91 -3.48 -5.00
C TYR A 20 -4.21 -4.29 -6.26
N VAL A 21 -3.20 -4.97 -6.85
CA VAL A 21 -3.37 -5.82 -8.03
C VAL A 21 -4.38 -6.94 -7.77
N LEU A 22 -4.29 -7.60 -6.61
CA LEU A 22 -5.22 -8.65 -6.20
C LEU A 22 -6.65 -8.11 -6.01
N SER A 23 -6.80 -6.99 -5.31
CA SER A 23 -8.10 -6.36 -5.06
C SER A 23 -8.75 -5.89 -6.36
N LEU A 24 -7.98 -5.25 -7.24
CA LEU A 24 -8.45 -4.80 -8.55
C LEU A 24 -8.87 -6.00 -9.41
N GLY A 25 -8.03 -7.04 -9.49
CA GLY A 25 -8.32 -8.22 -10.28
C GLY A 25 -9.57 -8.96 -9.79
N ASN A 26 -9.74 -9.11 -8.48
CA ASN A 26 -10.93 -9.71 -7.90
C ASN A 26 -12.19 -8.89 -8.20
N TRP A 27 -12.11 -7.56 -8.05
CA TRP A 27 -13.21 -6.67 -8.37
C TRP A 27 -13.60 -6.73 -9.84
N LEU A 28 -12.63 -6.66 -10.77
CA LEU A 28 -12.87 -6.75 -12.21
C LEU A 28 -13.53 -8.07 -12.62
N ARG A 29 -13.09 -9.19 -12.05
CA ARG A 29 -13.74 -10.49 -12.26
C ARG A 29 -15.19 -10.49 -11.77
N GLY A 30 -15.45 -9.90 -10.61
CA GLY A 30 -16.81 -9.71 -10.09
C GLY A 30 -17.68 -8.85 -11.00
N GLN A 31 -17.10 -7.99 -11.85
CA GLN A 31 -17.79 -7.20 -12.88
C GLN A 31 -17.94 -7.94 -14.22
N GLY A 32 -17.59 -9.24 -14.29
CA GLY A 32 -17.73 -10.06 -15.50
C GLY A 32 -16.60 -9.87 -16.52
N HIS A 33 -15.42 -9.36 -16.11
CA HIS A 33 -14.27 -9.24 -16.99
C HIS A 33 -13.34 -10.46 -16.87
N GLU A 34 -12.73 -10.86 -17.97
CA GLU A 34 -11.65 -11.85 -17.99
C GLU A 34 -10.34 -11.17 -17.59
N VAL A 35 -9.77 -11.59 -16.45
CA VAL A 35 -8.58 -10.97 -15.88
C VAL A 35 -7.41 -11.94 -15.90
N HIS A 36 -6.30 -11.49 -16.44
CA HIS A 36 -5.01 -12.18 -16.44
C HIS A 36 -4.01 -11.39 -15.59
N TYR A 37 -3.25 -12.11 -14.77
CA TYR A 37 -2.17 -11.53 -13.97
C TYR A 37 -0.84 -11.81 -14.67
N LEU A 38 -0.20 -10.76 -15.20
CA LEU A 38 1.06 -10.81 -15.92
C LEU A 38 2.17 -10.33 -14.98
N VAL A 39 2.83 -11.25 -14.28
CA VAL A 39 3.75 -10.91 -13.19
C VAL A 39 5.17 -11.39 -13.46
N GLY A 40 6.13 -10.84 -12.75
CA GLY A 40 7.52 -11.26 -12.83
C GLY A 40 7.68 -12.71 -12.42
N GLU A 41 7.79 -12.98 -11.15
CA GLU A 41 7.89 -14.32 -10.58
C GLU A 41 6.87 -14.50 -9.47
N THR A 42 6.19 -15.66 -9.44
CA THR A 42 5.24 -15.99 -8.36
C THR A 42 5.15 -17.49 -8.16
N HIS A 43 4.94 -17.89 -6.92
CA HIS A 43 4.69 -19.27 -6.51
C HIS A 43 3.19 -19.54 -6.23
N ARG A 44 2.34 -18.53 -6.39
CA ARG A 44 0.89 -18.69 -6.19
C ARG A 44 0.27 -19.60 -7.24
N THR A 45 -0.71 -20.38 -6.82
CA THR A 45 -1.49 -21.31 -7.67
C THR A 45 -3.00 -21.11 -7.54
N ASP A 46 -3.40 -20.19 -6.67
CA ASP A 46 -4.80 -19.93 -6.31
C ASP A 46 -5.51 -18.90 -7.21
N LEU A 47 -4.77 -18.27 -8.13
CA LEU A 47 -5.31 -17.27 -9.05
C LEU A 47 -5.52 -17.85 -10.44
N PRO A 48 -6.68 -17.66 -11.06
CA PRO A 48 -6.89 -18.05 -12.46
C PRO A 48 -6.11 -17.11 -13.40
N ASN A 49 -5.71 -17.62 -14.55
CA ASN A 49 -4.99 -16.89 -15.61
C ASN A 49 -3.74 -16.16 -15.08
N LEU A 50 -2.99 -16.80 -14.19
CA LEU A 50 -1.74 -16.28 -13.65
C LEU A 50 -0.56 -16.70 -14.55
N HIS A 51 0.20 -15.70 -15.00
CA HIS A 51 1.37 -15.87 -15.86
C HIS A 51 2.63 -15.36 -15.16
N SER A 52 3.51 -16.28 -14.77
CA SER A 52 4.87 -15.98 -14.29
C SER A 52 5.79 -15.86 -15.52
N LEU A 53 6.18 -14.62 -15.85
CA LEU A 53 6.80 -14.31 -17.14
C LEU A 53 8.30 -14.05 -17.07
N SER A 54 8.85 -13.96 -15.87
CA SER A 54 10.26 -13.69 -15.63
C SER A 54 10.72 -14.39 -14.35
N ARG A 55 12.03 -14.33 -14.06
CA ARG A 55 12.59 -14.58 -12.73
C ARG A 55 12.91 -13.24 -12.10
N ASN A 56 12.73 -13.11 -10.79
CA ASN A 56 12.99 -11.87 -10.08
C ASN A 56 14.28 -11.95 -9.28
N VAL A 57 15.10 -10.91 -9.40
CA VAL A 57 16.21 -10.66 -8.48
C VAL A 57 15.73 -9.67 -7.41
N ARG A 58 16.01 -9.96 -6.15
CA ARG A 58 15.66 -9.09 -5.04
C ARG A 58 16.61 -7.89 -5.00
N VAL A 59 16.07 -6.69 -5.13
CA VAL A 59 16.79 -5.42 -5.05
C VAL A 59 16.21 -4.60 -3.91
N THR A 60 17.08 -4.00 -3.10
CA THR A 60 16.62 -3.06 -2.07
C THR A 60 16.51 -1.68 -2.70
N PHE A 61 15.29 -1.15 -2.77
CA PHE A 61 15.02 0.20 -3.24
C PHE A 61 14.08 0.91 -2.27
N ASN A 62 14.47 2.10 -1.85
CA ASN A 62 13.64 2.94 -0.97
C ASN A 62 13.26 2.25 0.37
N GLY A 63 14.17 1.42 0.93
CA GLY A 63 13.91 0.61 2.12
C GLY A 63 12.94 -0.55 1.90
N ASN A 64 12.59 -0.83 0.64
CA ASN A 64 11.76 -1.97 0.25
C ASN A 64 12.61 -3.01 -0.48
N ARG A 65 12.36 -4.28 -0.22
CA ARG A 65 12.85 -5.36 -1.06
C ARG A 65 11.86 -5.54 -2.20
N LEU A 66 12.25 -5.11 -3.39
CA LEU A 66 11.46 -5.24 -4.62
C LEU A 66 12.02 -6.41 -5.43
N GLY A 67 11.15 -7.17 -6.06
CA GLY A 67 11.53 -8.11 -7.11
C GLY A 67 11.74 -7.34 -8.42
N MET A 68 12.98 -7.29 -8.90
CA MET A 68 13.27 -6.74 -10.22
C MET A 68 13.28 -7.89 -11.23
N PRO A 69 12.40 -7.90 -12.25
CA PRO A 69 12.34 -9.00 -13.20
C PRO A 69 13.61 -9.04 -14.04
N LEU A 70 14.19 -10.23 -14.19
CA LEU A 70 15.22 -10.48 -15.19
C LEU A 70 14.62 -10.32 -16.59
N PRO A 71 15.44 -10.17 -17.65
CA PRO A 71 14.94 -10.01 -19.00
C PRO A 71 14.04 -11.17 -19.42
N ALA A 72 12.73 -10.94 -19.50
CA ALA A 72 11.76 -11.89 -20.01
C ALA A 72 12.00 -12.18 -21.50
N SER A 73 11.69 -13.38 -21.94
CA SER A 73 11.80 -13.78 -23.35
C SER A 73 10.79 -13.00 -24.22
N SER A 74 11.28 -12.16 -25.13
CA SER A 74 10.43 -11.39 -26.04
C SER A 74 9.56 -12.29 -26.94
N ALA A 75 10.02 -13.50 -27.27
CA ALA A 75 9.24 -14.47 -28.04
C ALA A 75 8.02 -14.97 -27.25
N LYS A 76 8.24 -15.39 -26.00
CA LYS A 76 7.14 -15.83 -25.11
C LYS A 76 6.13 -14.73 -24.85
N LEU A 77 6.59 -13.48 -24.63
CA LEU A 77 5.70 -12.34 -24.41
C LEU A 77 4.85 -12.03 -25.65
N ARG A 78 5.45 -12.05 -26.85
CA ARG A 78 4.69 -11.87 -28.10
C ARG A 78 3.67 -12.97 -28.33
N GLN A 79 4.06 -14.24 -28.12
CA GLN A 79 3.15 -15.37 -28.21
C GLN A 79 1.93 -15.20 -27.28
N LEU A 80 2.17 -14.87 -26.00
CA LEU A 80 1.10 -14.61 -25.02
C LEU A 80 0.16 -13.50 -25.48
N LEU A 81 0.71 -12.38 -25.95
CA LEU A 81 -0.10 -11.23 -26.43
C LEU A 81 -0.93 -11.61 -27.67
N GLN A 82 -0.38 -12.40 -28.58
CA GLN A 82 -1.07 -12.89 -29.79
C GLN A 82 -2.18 -13.88 -29.44
N GLU A 83 -1.93 -14.82 -28.51
CA GLU A 83 -2.91 -15.82 -28.08
C GLU A 83 -4.05 -15.18 -27.28
N GLN A 84 -3.73 -14.25 -26.39
CA GLN A 84 -4.72 -13.69 -25.48
C GLN A 84 -5.48 -12.48 -26.05
N GLN A 85 -4.89 -11.69 -26.94
CA GLN A 85 -5.51 -10.50 -27.57
C GLN A 85 -6.20 -9.59 -26.54
N PHE A 86 -5.42 -9.03 -25.61
CA PHE A 86 -5.94 -8.19 -24.55
C PHE A 86 -6.61 -6.92 -25.08
N ASP A 87 -7.79 -6.59 -24.54
CA ASP A 87 -8.42 -5.29 -24.75
C ASP A 87 -7.67 -4.19 -24.00
N VAL A 88 -7.14 -4.52 -22.80
CA VAL A 88 -6.45 -3.59 -21.92
C VAL A 88 -5.23 -4.26 -21.28
N LEU A 89 -4.11 -3.56 -21.27
CA LEU A 89 -2.97 -3.84 -20.40
C LEU A 89 -2.89 -2.73 -19.34
N HIS A 90 -3.14 -3.06 -18.08
CA HIS A 90 -2.99 -2.12 -16.97
C HIS A 90 -1.66 -2.35 -16.26
N VAL A 91 -0.76 -1.40 -16.38
CA VAL A 91 0.64 -1.48 -15.95
C VAL A 91 0.83 -0.77 -14.61
N MET A 92 1.29 -1.53 -13.61
CA MET A 92 1.63 -1.03 -12.30
C MET A 92 3.02 -0.46 -12.28
N LEU A 93 3.50 0.55 -12.24
CA LEU A 93 4.85 1.10 -12.46
C LEU A 93 5.17 1.29 -13.95
N PRO A 94 4.51 2.26 -14.62
CA PRO A 94 4.57 2.44 -16.08
C PRO A 94 5.96 2.82 -16.62
N TYR A 95 6.92 3.12 -15.75
CA TYR A 95 8.30 3.46 -16.07
C TYR A 95 9.28 2.27 -15.98
N SER A 96 8.80 1.03 -15.88
CA SER A 96 9.69 -0.13 -15.94
C SER A 96 10.08 -0.45 -17.38
N PRO A 97 11.39 -0.49 -17.71
CA PRO A 97 11.86 -0.85 -19.05
C PRO A 97 11.96 -2.37 -19.26
N LEU A 98 11.70 -3.16 -18.23
CA LEU A 98 11.95 -4.60 -18.20
C LEU A 98 10.77 -5.38 -18.80
N MET A 99 10.12 -6.25 -18.02
CA MET A 99 9.03 -7.09 -18.53
C MET A 99 7.85 -6.23 -18.98
N ALA A 100 7.41 -5.26 -18.18
CA ALA A 100 6.32 -4.37 -18.54
C ALA A 100 6.63 -3.58 -19.82
N GLY A 101 7.83 -3.02 -19.96
CA GLY A 101 8.25 -2.30 -21.16
C GLY A 101 8.23 -3.17 -22.43
N LYS A 102 8.59 -4.45 -22.32
CA LYS A 102 8.50 -5.38 -23.45
C LYS A 102 7.05 -5.73 -23.80
N LEU A 103 6.17 -5.88 -22.80
CA LEU A 103 4.73 -6.10 -23.03
C LEU A 103 4.12 -4.88 -23.76
N ILE A 104 4.39 -3.67 -23.28
CA ILE A 104 3.93 -2.44 -23.92
C ILE A 104 4.38 -2.35 -25.38
N LYS A 105 5.68 -2.55 -25.63
CA LYS A 105 6.26 -2.47 -27.00
C LYS A 105 5.65 -3.48 -27.97
N ASN A 106 5.19 -4.63 -27.50
CA ASN A 106 4.65 -5.71 -28.33
C ASN A 106 3.11 -5.82 -28.23
N ALA A 107 2.45 -4.87 -27.55
CA ALA A 107 1.00 -4.82 -27.48
C ALA A 107 0.38 -4.67 -28.87
N GLY A 108 -0.79 -5.26 -29.06
CA GLY A 108 -1.53 -5.14 -30.33
C GLY A 108 -2.05 -3.72 -30.54
N PRO A 109 -2.30 -3.31 -31.80
CA PRO A 109 -2.73 -1.92 -32.11
C PRO A 109 -4.08 -1.55 -31.48
N ASN A 110 -4.91 -2.52 -31.16
CA ASN A 110 -6.20 -2.31 -30.52
C ASN A 110 -6.16 -2.44 -28.99
N THR A 111 -5.01 -2.79 -28.42
CA THR A 111 -4.84 -2.93 -26.97
C THR A 111 -4.63 -1.57 -26.32
N LYS A 112 -5.52 -1.16 -25.42
CA LYS A 112 -5.33 0.06 -24.64
C LYS A 112 -4.34 -0.18 -23.50
N ILE A 113 -3.41 0.74 -23.35
CA ILE A 113 -2.39 0.66 -22.29
C ILE A 113 -2.70 1.72 -21.25
N VAL A 114 -2.96 1.29 -20.03
CA VAL A 114 -3.24 2.20 -18.89
C VAL A 114 -2.14 2.02 -17.85
N GLY A 115 -1.65 3.10 -17.28
CA GLY A 115 -0.60 3.08 -16.27
C GLY A 115 -1.04 3.65 -14.94
N THR A 116 -0.55 3.07 -13.83
CA THR A 116 -0.74 3.62 -12.49
C THR A 116 0.59 3.84 -11.78
N PHE A 117 0.80 5.07 -11.33
CA PHE A 117 1.92 5.43 -10.46
C PHE A 117 1.59 5.14 -9.00
N HIS A 118 2.25 4.13 -8.43
CA HIS A 118 2.07 3.69 -7.05
C HIS A 118 3.17 4.18 -6.09
N VAL A 119 4.24 4.77 -6.58
CA VAL A 119 5.44 5.07 -5.79
C VAL A 119 5.69 6.58 -5.73
N ALA A 120 6.06 7.06 -4.54
CA ALA A 120 6.72 8.34 -4.33
C ALA A 120 8.15 8.07 -3.82
N PRO A 121 9.20 8.68 -4.36
CA PRO A 121 10.57 8.45 -3.91
C PRO A 121 10.78 8.98 -2.49
N TYR A 122 11.54 8.23 -1.70
CA TYR A 122 11.87 8.60 -0.32
C TYR A 122 13.18 9.39 -0.22
N SER A 123 14.08 9.28 -1.22
CA SER A 123 15.40 9.91 -1.19
C SER A 123 15.70 10.68 -2.48
N TRP A 124 16.63 11.65 -2.39
CA TRP A 124 17.08 12.42 -3.55
C TRP A 124 17.82 11.56 -4.59
N LEU A 125 18.58 10.54 -4.16
CA LEU A 125 19.26 9.59 -5.05
C LEU A 125 18.23 8.77 -5.85
N ALA A 126 17.16 8.31 -5.20
CA ALA A 126 16.06 7.63 -5.88
C ALA A 126 15.39 8.55 -6.92
N THR A 127 15.25 9.83 -6.61
CA THR A 127 14.69 10.83 -7.54
C THR A 127 15.60 11.04 -8.76
N LEU A 128 16.92 11.13 -8.55
CA LEU A 128 17.88 11.28 -9.66
C LEU A 128 17.89 10.04 -10.57
N GLY A 129 17.97 8.85 -9.99
CA GLY A 129 17.87 7.59 -10.73
C GLY A 129 16.56 7.48 -11.52
N SER A 130 15.45 7.91 -10.92
CA SER A 130 14.14 7.92 -11.58
C SER A 130 14.08 8.90 -12.77
N ARG A 131 14.78 10.04 -12.71
CA ARG A 131 14.87 10.97 -13.85
C ARG A 131 15.60 10.37 -15.05
N LEU A 132 16.73 9.70 -14.83
CA LEU A 132 17.46 8.99 -15.87
C LEU A 132 16.60 7.87 -16.49
N LEU A 133 15.89 7.13 -15.64
CA LEU A 133 14.94 6.11 -16.07
C LEU A 133 13.80 6.72 -16.89
N GLY A 134 13.30 7.90 -16.51
CA GLY A 134 12.26 8.62 -17.24
C GLY A 134 12.67 9.01 -18.66
N LEU A 135 13.90 9.45 -18.83
CA LEU A 135 14.46 9.72 -20.18
C LEU A 135 14.50 8.45 -21.03
N TRP A 136 14.93 7.35 -20.45
CA TRP A 136 14.97 6.05 -21.15
C TRP A 136 13.57 5.54 -21.51
N CYS A 137 12.61 5.67 -20.60
CA CYS A 137 11.23 5.18 -20.80
C CYS A 137 10.33 6.18 -21.57
N ARG A 138 10.84 7.33 -22.01
CA ARG A 138 10.03 8.39 -22.65
C ARG A 138 9.18 7.90 -23.82
N ARG A 139 9.76 7.05 -24.69
CA ARG A 139 9.03 6.47 -25.84
C ARG A 139 7.94 5.50 -25.37
N GLN A 140 8.24 4.68 -24.37
CA GLN A 140 7.29 3.76 -23.76
C GLN A 140 6.11 4.50 -23.13
N LEU A 141 6.38 5.62 -22.43
CA LEU A 141 5.34 6.42 -21.78
C LEU A 141 4.38 7.10 -22.79
N ALA A 142 4.81 7.31 -24.02
CA ALA A 142 3.97 7.83 -25.09
C ALA A 142 2.93 6.81 -25.61
N GLU A 143 3.12 5.53 -25.35
CA GLU A 143 2.17 4.46 -25.77
C GLU A 143 0.95 4.34 -24.84
N PHE A 144 0.95 5.05 -23.69
CA PHE A 144 -0.16 4.96 -22.77
C PHE A 144 -1.37 5.74 -23.22
N SER A 145 -2.53 5.07 -23.29
CA SER A 145 -3.83 5.70 -23.54
C SER A 145 -4.30 6.56 -22.36
N ALA A 146 -3.90 6.17 -21.14
CA ALA A 146 -4.14 6.92 -19.92
C ALA A 146 -3.10 6.59 -18.84
N VAL A 147 -2.73 7.59 -18.05
CA VAL A 147 -1.86 7.39 -16.87
C VAL A 147 -2.50 8.06 -15.67
N VAL A 148 -2.58 7.31 -14.55
CA VAL A 148 -3.12 7.80 -13.28
C VAL A 148 -2.09 7.70 -12.17
N SER A 149 -2.32 8.42 -11.10
CA SER A 149 -1.53 8.38 -9.87
C SER A 149 -2.42 8.08 -8.68
N VAL A 150 -1.94 7.30 -7.71
CA VAL A 150 -2.77 6.91 -6.56
C VAL A 150 -2.94 8.02 -5.53
N SER A 151 -2.17 9.10 -5.62
CA SER A 151 -2.19 10.23 -4.67
C SER A 151 -1.62 11.48 -5.32
N SER A 152 -1.81 12.64 -4.66
CA SER A 152 -1.14 13.88 -5.03
C SER A 152 0.39 13.77 -4.95
N ALA A 153 0.91 13.00 -3.99
CA ALA A 153 2.35 12.75 -3.88
C ALA A 153 2.89 11.94 -5.07
N ALA A 154 2.17 10.90 -5.51
CA ALA A 154 2.53 10.13 -6.69
C ALA A 154 2.34 10.94 -7.99
N GLN A 155 1.32 11.81 -8.05
CA GLN A 155 1.09 12.72 -9.16
C GLN A 155 2.23 13.73 -9.30
N GLU A 156 2.67 14.32 -8.20
CA GLU A 156 3.79 15.26 -8.19
C GLU A 156 5.09 14.58 -8.62
N PHE A 157 5.30 13.34 -8.20
CA PHE A 157 6.42 12.53 -8.66
C PHE A 157 6.35 12.27 -10.18
N ALA A 158 5.21 11.86 -10.71
CA ALA A 158 5.01 11.65 -12.15
C ALA A 158 5.30 12.93 -12.94
N ARG A 159 4.80 14.08 -12.45
CA ARG A 159 4.99 15.39 -13.06
C ARG A 159 6.46 15.82 -13.04
N LYS A 160 7.11 15.81 -11.86
CA LYS A 160 8.50 16.32 -11.69
C LYS A 160 9.55 15.45 -12.35
N THR A 161 9.30 14.13 -12.38
CA THR A 161 10.32 13.15 -12.80
C THR A 161 10.15 12.74 -14.27
N PHE A 162 8.91 12.58 -14.72
CA PHE A 162 8.59 12.05 -16.05
C PHE A 162 7.92 13.08 -16.97
N GLY A 163 7.59 14.28 -16.45
CA GLY A 163 6.86 15.31 -17.21
C GLY A 163 5.42 14.93 -17.55
N LEU A 164 4.84 13.98 -16.79
CA LEU A 164 3.50 13.46 -17.06
C LEU A 164 2.45 14.18 -16.21
N HIS A 165 1.38 14.63 -16.87
CA HIS A 165 0.16 15.07 -16.20
C HIS A 165 -0.76 13.88 -16.01
N THR A 166 -1.01 13.50 -14.76
CA THR A 166 -1.83 12.35 -14.41
C THR A 166 -3.07 12.80 -13.65
N ARG A 167 -4.15 12.03 -13.76
CA ARG A 167 -5.31 12.17 -12.89
C ARG A 167 -5.09 11.34 -11.61
N VAL A 168 -5.55 11.84 -10.48
CA VAL A 168 -5.54 11.05 -9.24
C VAL A 168 -6.73 10.10 -9.26
N VAL A 169 -6.43 8.79 -9.22
CA VAL A 169 -7.38 7.70 -8.95
C VAL A 169 -6.80 6.93 -7.77
N PRO A 170 -7.40 7.04 -6.59
CA PRO A 170 -6.80 6.50 -5.37
C PRO A 170 -6.73 4.97 -5.39
N ASN A 171 -5.90 4.41 -4.50
CA ASN A 171 -5.95 2.98 -4.26
C ASN A 171 -7.33 2.59 -3.72
N MET A 172 -7.81 1.44 -4.18
CA MET A 172 -9.03 0.84 -3.67
C MET A 172 -8.74 -0.33 -2.75
N PHE A 173 -9.67 -0.62 -1.86
CA PHE A 173 -9.63 -1.78 -0.97
C PHE A 173 -11.03 -2.36 -0.77
N ASP A 174 -11.13 -3.51 -0.13
CA ASP A 174 -12.40 -4.12 0.23
C ASP A 174 -12.87 -3.54 1.56
N TYR A 175 -13.65 -2.46 1.51
CA TYR A 175 -14.19 -1.80 2.70
C TYR A 175 -14.98 -2.77 3.60
N GLN A 176 -15.81 -3.63 3.02
CA GLN A 176 -16.67 -4.53 3.78
C GLN A 176 -15.87 -5.56 4.58
N GLN A 177 -14.73 -6.00 4.07
CA GLN A 177 -13.85 -6.92 4.78
C GLN A 177 -13.45 -6.40 6.16
N TYR A 178 -13.20 -5.09 6.27
CA TYR A 178 -12.79 -4.44 7.52
C TYR A 178 -13.99 -3.95 8.33
N ALA A 179 -15.00 -3.38 7.68
CA ALA A 179 -16.19 -2.84 8.33
C ALA A 179 -17.06 -3.90 9.02
N SER A 180 -17.01 -5.16 8.54
CA SER A 180 -17.76 -6.27 9.11
C SER A 180 -16.92 -7.18 10.04
N ALA A 181 -15.66 -6.83 10.27
CA ALA A 181 -14.75 -7.65 11.06
C ALA A 181 -15.19 -7.72 12.54
N LYS A 182 -15.24 -8.94 13.07
CA LYS A 182 -15.57 -9.16 14.48
C LYS A 182 -14.32 -9.05 15.34
N PRO A 183 -14.34 -8.25 16.43
CA PRO A 183 -13.18 -8.09 17.30
C PRO A 183 -12.80 -9.41 17.99
N PHE A 184 -11.56 -9.48 18.45
CA PHE A 184 -11.12 -10.51 19.38
C PHE A 184 -11.78 -10.31 20.77
N LYS A 185 -11.81 -11.35 21.60
CA LYS A 185 -12.28 -11.23 23.00
C LYS A 185 -11.36 -10.31 23.80
N GLU A 186 -10.06 -10.58 23.71
CA GLU A 186 -9.03 -9.71 24.31
C GLU A 186 -8.76 -8.54 23.37
N ARG A 187 -8.89 -7.33 23.88
CA ARG A 187 -8.78 -6.09 23.08
C ARG A 187 -7.49 -5.37 23.43
N PRO A 188 -6.51 -5.33 22.54
CA PRO A 188 -5.36 -4.45 22.72
C PRO A 188 -5.83 -2.97 22.65
N GLN A 189 -5.25 -2.11 23.46
CA GLN A 189 -5.55 -0.70 23.39
C GLN A 189 -4.94 -0.09 22.12
N LEU A 190 -3.68 -0.48 21.82
CA LEU A 190 -2.92 0.00 20.69
C LEU A 190 -2.58 -1.14 19.74
N VAL A 191 -2.71 -0.90 18.44
CA VAL A 191 -2.28 -1.83 17.39
C VAL A 191 -1.35 -1.11 16.42
N PHE A 192 -0.23 -1.74 16.13
CA PHE A 192 0.64 -1.43 15.00
C PHE A 192 0.55 -2.55 13.97
N LEU A 193 0.44 -2.21 12.69
CA LEU A 193 0.54 -3.18 11.61
C LEU A 193 1.46 -2.68 10.52
N GLY A 194 2.50 -3.46 10.23
CA GLY A 194 3.45 -3.13 9.18
C GLY A 194 4.72 -3.95 9.23
N ARG A 195 5.54 -3.82 8.19
CA ARG A 195 6.87 -4.43 8.19
C ARG A 195 7.73 -3.79 9.27
N LEU A 196 8.52 -4.61 9.97
CA LEU A 196 9.44 -4.14 11.00
C LEU A 196 10.77 -3.69 10.36
N VAL A 197 10.70 -2.50 9.72
CA VAL A 197 11.83 -1.81 9.07
C VAL A 197 11.87 -0.36 9.54
N THR A 198 13.04 0.28 9.48
CA THR A 198 13.29 1.61 10.06
C THR A 198 12.22 2.64 9.67
N ARG A 199 11.90 2.75 8.39
CA ARG A 199 10.95 3.77 7.90
C ARG A 199 9.51 3.60 8.42
N LYS A 200 9.10 2.40 8.88
CA LYS A 200 7.77 2.15 9.45
C LYS A 200 7.62 2.61 10.90
N GLY A 201 8.73 2.96 11.55
CA GLY A 201 8.75 3.70 12.82
C GLY A 201 8.28 2.91 14.04
N CYS A 202 8.26 1.57 14.00
CA CYS A 202 7.87 0.75 15.16
C CYS A 202 8.72 1.06 16.40
N GLN A 203 10.01 1.41 16.23
CA GLN A 203 10.87 1.85 17.32
C GLN A 203 10.35 3.13 17.99
N THR A 204 9.90 4.11 17.21
CA THR A 204 9.32 5.36 17.76
C THR A 204 8.08 5.05 18.62
N LEU A 205 7.23 4.11 18.19
CA LEU A 205 6.07 3.68 18.95
C LEU A 205 6.47 2.98 20.26
N LEU A 206 7.48 2.11 20.23
CA LEU A 206 7.98 1.47 21.46
C LEU A 206 8.57 2.50 22.43
N CYS A 207 9.29 3.51 21.94
CA CYS A 207 9.76 4.61 22.78
C CYS A 207 8.59 5.39 23.43
N ALA A 208 7.51 5.62 22.68
CA ALA A 208 6.31 6.26 23.20
C ALA A 208 5.63 5.42 24.30
N VAL A 209 5.46 4.11 24.05
CA VAL A 209 4.90 3.18 25.05
C VAL A 209 5.77 3.08 26.31
N ASN A 210 7.09 3.07 26.16
CA ASN A 210 8.02 3.12 27.30
C ASN A 210 7.88 4.42 28.12
N HIS A 211 7.72 5.55 27.44
CA HIS A 211 7.48 6.83 28.10
C HIS A 211 6.15 6.81 28.89
N LEU A 212 5.08 6.31 28.29
CA LEU A 212 3.76 6.19 28.94
C LEU A 212 3.85 5.28 30.18
N HIS A 213 4.50 4.11 30.03
CA HIS A 213 4.69 3.17 31.14
C HIS A 213 5.48 3.78 32.31
N LYS A 214 6.59 4.51 32.03
CA LYS A 214 7.37 5.23 33.05
C LYS A 214 6.56 6.29 33.80
N ASN A 215 5.54 6.86 33.16
CA ASN A 215 4.62 7.81 33.74
C ASN A 215 3.39 7.16 34.40
N GLY A 216 3.41 5.85 34.62
CA GLY A 216 2.35 5.11 35.32
C GLY A 216 1.11 4.80 34.49
N GLN A 217 1.15 4.99 33.16
CA GLN A 217 0.05 4.65 32.26
C GLN A 217 0.17 3.20 31.78
N ASP A 218 -0.81 2.36 32.12
CA ASP A 218 -0.88 0.96 31.67
C ASP A 218 -1.50 0.86 30.28
N VAL A 219 -0.65 0.91 29.25
CA VAL A 219 -1.06 0.77 27.84
C VAL A 219 -0.56 -0.56 27.27
N ARG A 220 -1.42 -1.25 26.50
CA ARG A 220 -1.11 -2.55 25.87
C ARG A 220 -1.03 -2.38 24.37
N LEU A 221 0.12 -2.75 23.79
CA LEU A 221 0.42 -2.68 22.37
C LEU A 221 0.53 -4.07 21.76
N THR A 222 -0.18 -4.31 20.65
CA THR A 222 0.05 -5.46 19.79
C THR A 222 0.72 -5.02 18.48
N ILE A 223 1.85 -5.65 18.17
CA ILE A 223 2.65 -5.41 16.96
C ILE A 223 2.39 -6.56 15.98
N CYS A 224 1.67 -6.27 14.90
CA CYS A 224 1.40 -7.18 13.80
C CYS A 224 2.36 -6.92 12.65
N GLY A 225 3.23 -7.88 12.37
CA GLY A 225 4.22 -7.79 11.30
C GLY A 225 5.54 -8.47 11.63
N ASP A 226 6.43 -8.45 10.65
CA ASP A 226 7.75 -9.04 10.75
C ASP A 226 8.75 -8.23 9.93
N GLY A 227 10.05 -8.38 10.17
CA GLY A 227 11.09 -7.67 9.46
C GLY A 227 12.45 -7.73 10.16
N GLU A 228 13.43 -7.10 9.53
CA GLU A 228 14.82 -7.11 9.97
C GLU A 228 15.05 -6.52 11.37
N LEU A 229 14.16 -5.59 11.79
CA LEU A 229 14.27 -4.96 13.11
C LEU A 229 13.64 -5.78 14.23
N ARG A 230 12.95 -6.89 13.96
CA ARG A 230 12.26 -7.66 14.98
C ARG A 230 13.16 -8.03 16.18
N PRO A 231 14.37 -8.59 15.98
CA PRO A 231 15.22 -8.95 17.11
C PRO A 231 15.61 -7.75 18.00
N SER A 232 15.89 -6.59 17.39
CA SER A 232 16.24 -5.37 18.13
C SER A 232 15.06 -4.76 18.86
N LEU A 233 13.84 -4.84 18.30
CA LEU A 233 12.62 -4.39 18.94
C LEU A 233 12.23 -5.28 20.14
N GLU A 234 12.38 -6.59 20.01
CA GLU A 234 12.16 -7.54 21.11
C GLU A 234 13.19 -7.35 22.23
N ALA A 235 14.47 -7.09 21.89
CA ALA A 235 15.50 -6.76 22.86
C ALA A 235 15.17 -5.45 23.62
N TYR A 236 14.71 -4.42 22.90
CA TYR A 236 14.27 -3.15 23.51
C TYR A 236 13.12 -3.37 24.50
N VAL A 237 12.11 -4.15 24.13
CA VAL A 237 10.97 -4.50 25.01
C VAL A 237 11.44 -5.18 26.29
N LYS A 238 12.39 -6.11 26.21
CA LYS A 238 12.96 -6.81 27.34
C LYS A 238 13.80 -5.89 28.24
N GLU A 239 14.67 -5.08 27.65
CA GLU A 239 15.55 -4.13 28.36
C GLU A 239 14.73 -3.10 29.17
N HIS A 240 13.58 -2.67 28.64
CA HIS A 240 12.75 -1.66 29.27
C HIS A 240 11.57 -2.24 30.08
N THR A 241 11.60 -3.54 30.38
CA THR A 241 10.56 -4.24 31.18
C THR A 241 9.14 -4.16 30.63
N LEU A 242 9.00 -4.03 29.32
CA LEU A 242 7.71 -3.88 28.63
C LEU A 242 7.07 -5.22 28.21
N THR A 243 7.61 -6.36 28.63
CA THR A 243 7.17 -7.70 28.19
C THR A 243 5.70 -8.01 28.49
N GLN A 244 5.14 -7.41 29.54
CA GLN A 244 3.72 -7.57 29.89
C GLN A 244 2.80 -6.59 29.13
N HIS A 245 3.38 -5.57 28.47
CA HIS A 245 2.66 -4.50 27.80
C HIS A 245 2.71 -4.58 26.27
N VAL A 246 3.68 -5.33 25.72
CA VAL A 246 3.92 -5.42 24.27
C VAL A 246 3.88 -6.87 23.80
N THR A 247 3.02 -7.15 22.84
CA THR A 247 2.89 -8.46 22.21
C THR A 247 3.30 -8.38 20.74
N PHE A 248 4.21 -9.26 20.30
CA PHE A 248 4.56 -9.44 18.91
C PHE A 248 3.73 -10.58 18.30
N ALA A 249 2.68 -10.25 17.55
CA ALA A 249 1.81 -11.23 16.90
C ALA A 249 2.45 -11.86 15.63
N GLY A 250 3.57 -11.28 15.13
CA GLY A 250 4.17 -11.74 13.89
C GLY A 250 3.33 -11.40 12.66
N ARG A 251 3.53 -12.14 11.57
CA ARG A 251 2.71 -11.97 10.36
C ARG A 251 1.31 -12.50 10.61
N VAL A 252 0.32 -11.69 10.28
CA VAL A 252 -1.10 -12.01 10.46
C VAL A 252 -1.77 -12.20 9.10
N THR A 253 -2.85 -12.98 9.06
CA THR A 253 -3.68 -13.14 7.87
C THR A 253 -4.49 -11.86 7.61
N GLU A 254 -4.99 -11.69 6.38
CA GLU A 254 -5.86 -10.55 6.04
C GLU A 254 -7.13 -10.51 6.92
N GLN A 255 -7.66 -11.68 7.28
CA GLN A 255 -8.81 -11.79 8.17
C GLN A 255 -8.46 -11.37 9.61
N ASP A 256 -7.33 -11.81 10.13
CA ASP A 256 -6.89 -11.43 11.49
C ASP A 256 -6.47 -9.96 11.55
N LYS A 257 -5.89 -9.43 10.47
CA LYS A 257 -5.58 -8.00 10.35
C LYS A 257 -6.84 -7.15 10.59
N ALA A 258 -7.94 -7.47 9.91
CA ALA A 258 -9.22 -6.77 10.09
C ALA A 258 -9.74 -6.90 11.54
N ARG A 259 -9.59 -8.07 12.16
CA ARG A 259 -9.99 -8.30 13.56
C ARG A 259 -9.14 -7.51 14.55
N TYR A 260 -7.82 -7.40 14.34
CA TYR A 260 -6.95 -6.57 15.18
C TYR A 260 -7.38 -5.10 15.14
N PHE A 261 -7.66 -4.55 13.97
CA PHE A 261 -8.19 -3.19 13.84
C PHE A 261 -9.54 -3.01 14.53
N ALA A 262 -10.45 -3.98 14.38
CA ALA A 262 -11.75 -3.96 15.04
C ALA A 262 -11.65 -4.12 16.58
N SER A 263 -10.53 -4.63 17.10
CA SER A 263 -10.31 -4.86 18.51
C SER A 263 -9.63 -3.71 19.23
N SER A 264 -8.93 -2.82 18.51
CA SER A 264 -8.09 -1.77 19.11
C SER A 264 -8.87 -0.48 19.40
N SER A 265 -8.41 0.27 20.40
CA SER A 265 -8.87 1.65 20.63
C SER A 265 -8.15 2.63 19.71
N LEU A 266 -6.86 2.41 19.45
CA LEU A 266 -6.04 3.20 18.53
C LEU A 266 -5.24 2.28 17.61
N SER A 267 -5.21 2.62 16.32
CA SER A 267 -4.31 2.03 15.34
C SER A 267 -3.23 3.04 14.98
N ILE A 268 -1.96 2.68 15.13
CA ILE A 268 -0.84 3.63 15.08
C ILE A 268 0.17 3.24 14.01
N PHE A 269 0.46 4.18 13.11
CA PHE A 269 1.32 3.98 11.94
C PHE A 269 2.39 5.08 11.87
N PRO A 270 3.50 4.97 12.63
CA PRO A 270 4.51 6.03 12.75
C PRO A 270 5.50 6.07 11.58
N SER A 271 5.03 5.81 10.36
CA SER A 271 5.89 5.81 9.18
C SER A 271 6.49 7.19 8.92
N SER A 272 7.81 7.25 8.84
CA SER A 272 8.54 8.51 8.61
C SER A 272 8.57 8.94 7.13
N GLY A 273 8.22 8.04 6.20
CA GLY A 273 8.19 8.34 4.78
C GLY A 273 8.16 7.10 3.88
N GLY A 274 8.25 7.34 2.57
CA GLY A 274 8.16 6.26 1.56
C GLY A 274 6.75 5.67 1.42
N GLU A 275 5.75 6.36 1.95
CA GLU A 275 4.34 6.06 1.74
C GLU A 275 3.81 6.91 0.57
N SER A 276 3.27 6.25 -0.43
CA SER A 276 2.65 6.95 -1.56
C SER A 276 1.18 7.25 -1.36
N PHE A 277 0.53 6.52 -0.43
CA PHE A 277 -0.90 6.65 -0.18
C PHE A 277 -1.24 6.39 1.31
N GLY A 278 -1.13 5.15 1.78
CA GLY A 278 -1.48 4.79 3.16
C GLY A 278 -2.71 3.89 3.25
N ILE A 279 -2.76 2.84 2.42
CA ILE A 279 -3.89 1.90 2.40
C ILE A 279 -4.17 1.30 3.79
N VAL A 280 -3.14 1.07 4.60
CA VAL A 280 -3.27 0.54 5.95
C VAL A 280 -4.08 1.45 6.89
N LEU A 281 -4.05 2.78 6.64
CA LEU A 281 -4.90 3.73 7.37
C LEU A 281 -6.37 3.51 7.03
N LEU A 282 -6.70 3.35 5.75
CA LEU A 282 -8.07 3.08 5.29
C LEU A 282 -8.61 1.77 5.85
N GLU A 283 -7.78 0.73 5.88
CA GLU A 283 -8.10 -0.57 6.44
C GLU A 283 -8.45 -0.47 7.93
N ALA A 284 -7.65 0.26 8.70
CA ALA A 284 -7.92 0.49 10.11
C ALA A 284 -9.16 1.38 10.32
N MET A 285 -9.30 2.47 9.57
CA MET A 285 -10.42 3.40 9.63
C MET A 285 -11.76 2.70 9.31
N ALA A 286 -11.77 1.79 8.35
CA ALA A 286 -12.98 1.06 7.94
C ALA A 286 -13.56 0.20 9.06
N SER A 287 -12.76 -0.28 10.02
CA SER A 287 -13.25 -1.01 11.17
C SER A 287 -14.24 -0.18 12.02
N GLY A 288 -14.09 1.14 12.02
CA GLY A 288 -14.95 2.10 12.73
C GLY A 288 -14.88 1.99 14.27
N GLN A 289 -13.94 1.23 14.80
CA GLN A 289 -13.75 1.02 16.24
C GLN A 289 -12.56 1.82 16.78
N ALA A 290 -11.52 1.96 15.97
CA ALA A 290 -10.28 2.62 16.35
C ALA A 290 -10.15 3.99 15.70
N ALA A 291 -9.70 4.98 16.45
CA ALA A 291 -9.10 6.15 15.84
C ALA A 291 -7.70 5.80 15.32
N VAL A 292 -7.26 6.47 14.26
CA VAL A 292 -6.01 6.18 13.57
C VAL A 292 -5.02 7.31 13.76
N LEU A 293 -3.79 7.00 14.20
CA LEU A 293 -2.69 7.95 14.27
C LEU A 293 -1.66 7.65 13.21
N GLY A 294 -1.29 8.64 12.39
CA GLY A 294 -0.30 8.52 11.32
C GLY A 294 0.91 9.43 11.50
N GLY A 295 2.11 8.94 11.22
CA GLY A 295 3.29 9.79 11.08
C GLY A 295 3.10 10.80 9.95
N ASN A 296 3.44 12.06 10.18
CA ASN A 296 3.21 13.14 9.21
C ASN A 296 4.13 12.99 7.98
N ASN A 297 3.64 12.32 6.96
CA ASN A 297 4.31 12.11 5.67
C ASN A 297 3.35 12.37 4.49
N PRO A 298 3.86 12.62 3.27
CA PRO A 298 3.02 12.97 2.12
C PRO A 298 1.93 11.95 1.78
N GLY A 299 2.20 10.64 1.91
CA GLY A 299 1.22 9.60 1.63
C GLY A 299 0.07 9.60 2.63
N TYR A 300 0.37 9.69 3.91
CA TYR A 300 -0.64 9.69 4.97
C TYR A 300 -1.46 10.98 5.00
N ARG A 301 -0.87 12.11 4.62
CA ARG A 301 -1.64 13.34 4.41
C ARG A 301 -2.71 13.21 3.32
N THR A 302 -2.53 12.34 2.34
CA THR A 302 -3.55 12.09 1.32
C THR A 302 -4.84 11.51 1.93
N VAL A 303 -4.70 10.70 2.98
CA VAL A 303 -5.82 10.01 3.65
C VAL A 303 -6.33 10.79 4.86
N LEU A 304 -5.42 11.39 5.65
CA LEU A 304 -5.74 12.04 6.92
C LEU A 304 -5.71 13.58 6.85
N GLY A 305 -5.50 14.16 5.66
CA GLY A 305 -5.18 15.58 5.51
C GLY A 305 -6.19 16.55 6.12
N ASP A 306 -7.47 16.20 6.08
CA ASP A 306 -8.55 17.01 6.64
C ASP A 306 -8.62 16.92 8.19
N GLN A 307 -7.94 15.94 8.77
CA GLN A 307 -7.84 15.72 10.22
C GLN A 307 -6.37 15.76 10.64
N SER A 308 -5.78 16.96 10.61
CA SER A 308 -4.36 17.13 10.94
C SER A 308 -4.02 16.71 12.38
N GLU A 309 -5.01 16.67 13.27
CA GLU A 309 -4.86 16.18 14.64
C GLU A 309 -4.54 14.67 14.72
N LEU A 310 -4.84 13.91 13.68
CA LEU A 310 -4.46 12.49 13.55
C LEU A 310 -3.02 12.30 13.06
N LEU A 311 -2.35 13.39 12.69
CA LEU A 311 -0.95 13.37 12.25
C LEU A 311 -0.03 13.83 13.38
N PHE A 312 1.14 13.19 13.49
CA PHE A 312 2.19 13.57 14.44
C PHE A 312 3.58 13.53 13.76
N PRO A 313 4.58 14.29 14.26
CA PRO A 313 5.95 14.19 13.76
C PRO A 313 6.47 12.76 13.91
N ALA A 314 6.70 12.06 12.81
CA ALA A 314 6.89 10.61 12.79
C ALA A 314 8.08 10.07 13.60
N THR A 315 9.06 10.92 13.91
CA THR A 315 10.25 10.58 14.72
C THR A 315 10.15 11.07 16.17
N ASP A 316 9.08 11.80 16.51
CA ASP A 316 8.87 12.36 17.85
C ASP A 316 7.99 11.44 18.70
N HIS A 317 8.63 10.61 19.51
CA HIS A 317 7.93 9.67 20.40
C HIS A 317 7.20 10.36 21.56
N LEU A 318 7.61 11.57 21.97
CA LEU A 318 6.90 12.33 23.02
C LEU A 318 5.62 12.93 22.47
N ALA A 319 5.66 13.52 21.26
CA ALA A 319 4.44 13.98 20.60
C ALA A 319 3.46 12.82 20.35
N LEU A 320 3.96 11.64 19.99
CA LEU A 320 3.13 10.45 19.84
C LEU A 320 2.53 10.01 21.19
N ALA A 321 3.31 9.95 22.27
CA ALA A 321 2.84 9.60 23.60
C ALA A 321 1.72 10.53 24.07
N ASN A 322 1.89 11.85 23.93
CA ASN A 322 0.87 12.85 24.28
C ASN A 322 -0.45 12.61 23.51
N LYS A 323 -0.37 12.33 22.21
CA LYS A 323 -1.57 12.03 21.40
C LYS A 323 -2.25 10.72 21.81
N ILE A 324 -1.47 9.70 22.16
CA ILE A 324 -2.02 8.44 22.69
C ILE A 324 -2.78 8.70 23.99
N THR A 325 -2.17 9.42 24.95
CA THR A 325 -2.81 9.81 26.22
C THR A 325 -4.11 10.56 25.96
N GLU A 326 -4.05 11.65 25.20
CA GLU A 326 -5.21 12.47 24.86
C GLU A 326 -6.39 11.63 24.33
N LEU A 327 -6.12 10.74 23.36
CA LEU A 327 -7.18 9.95 22.76
C LEU A 327 -7.63 8.75 23.60
N LEU A 328 -6.81 8.25 24.52
CA LEU A 328 -7.23 7.19 25.45
C LEU A 328 -8.10 7.78 26.57
N GLU A 329 -7.83 9.00 27.03
CA GLU A 329 -8.57 9.69 28.09
C GLU A 329 -9.90 10.28 27.58
N ASP A 330 -9.93 10.81 26.33
CA ASP A 330 -11.15 11.35 25.71
C ASP A 330 -11.83 10.34 24.78
N GLU A 331 -12.68 9.49 25.36
CA GLU A 331 -13.45 8.50 24.61
C GLU A 331 -14.38 9.13 23.57
N SER A 332 -15.02 10.28 23.91
CA SER A 332 -15.95 10.97 23.00
C SER A 332 -15.22 11.47 21.76
N LYS A 333 -14.04 12.09 21.93
CA LYS A 333 -13.19 12.52 20.82
C LYS A 333 -12.73 11.33 19.99
N ARG A 334 -12.25 10.27 20.63
CA ARG A 334 -11.80 9.05 19.96
C ARG A 334 -12.90 8.42 19.09
N GLN A 335 -14.12 8.34 19.62
CA GLN A 335 -15.27 7.80 18.87
C GLN A 335 -15.64 8.67 17.67
N LYS A 336 -15.67 10.00 17.82
CA LYS A 336 -15.92 10.93 16.69
C LYS A 336 -14.89 10.78 15.58
N LEU A 337 -13.61 10.62 15.94
CA LEU A 337 -12.54 10.41 14.97
C LEU A 337 -12.64 9.04 14.30
N ALA A 338 -13.02 7.98 15.02
CA ALA A 338 -13.27 6.67 14.45
C ALA A 338 -14.46 6.69 13.47
N GLU A 339 -15.56 7.35 13.81
CA GLU A 339 -16.72 7.52 12.92
C GLU A 339 -16.38 8.33 11.67
N TRP A 340 -15.61 9.42 11.83
CA TRP A 340 -15.10 10.17 10.69
C TRP A 340 -14.26 9.26 9.78
N GLY A 341 -13.31 8.51 10.36
CA GLY A 341 -12.45 7.59 9.62
C GLY A 341 -13.26 6.55 8.85
N LYS A 342 -14.29 5.97 9.48
CA LYS A 342 -15.19 5.02 8.84
C LYS A 342 -15.89 5.62 7.62
N LYS A 343 -16.41 6.84 7.73
CA LYS A 343 -17.07 7.54 6.62
C LYS A 343 -16.08 7.91 5.51
N GLU A 344 -14.89 8.39 5.89
CA GLU A 344 -13.85 8.78 4.95
C GLU A 344 -13.35 7.57 4.15
N SER A 345 -13.01 6.46 4.83
CA SER A 345 -12.50 5.26 4.19
C SER A 345 -13.49 4.61 3.20
N ALA A 346 -14.80 4.77 3.40
CA ALA A 346 -15.83 4.27 2.47
C ALA A 346 -15.71 4.88 1.06
N LYS A 347 -15.18 6.10 0.93
CA LYS A 347 -14.94 6.76 -0.37
C LYS A 347 -13.92 6.01 -1.24
N TYR A 348 -13.10 5.17 -0.63
CA TYR A 348 -12.03 4.40 -1.26
C TYR A 348 -12.41 2.92 -1.49
N ASP A 349 -13.68 2.55 -1.23
CA ASP A 349 -14.16 1.20 -1.51
C ASP A 349 -14.00 0.85 -2.99
N LYS A 350 -13.69 -0.42 -3.25
CA LYS A 350 -13.53 -0.95 -4.61
C LYS A 350 -14.70 -0.66 -5.54
N ASN A 351 -15.93 -0.59 -5.00
CA ASN A 351 -17.14 -0.28 -5.77
C ASN A 351 -17.32 1.23 -6.05
N VAL A 352 -16.57 2.09 -5.38
CA VAL A 352 -16.51 3.54 -5.63
C VAL A 352 -15.38 3.90 -6.58
N VAL A 353 -14.20 3.34 -6.35
CA VAL A 353 -12.99 3.65 -7.14
C VAL A 353 -12.92 2.84 -8.44
N GLY A 354 -13.31 1.56 -8.40
CA GLY A 354 -13.22 0.66 -9.55
C GLY A 354 -13.91 1.18 -10.82
N PRO A 355 -15.15 1.73 -10.76
CA PRO A 355 -15.81 2.33 -11.91
C PRO A 355 -15.03 3.46 -12.58
N GLN A 356 -14.20 4.20 -11.83
CA GLN A 356 -13.34 5.25 -12.40
C GLN A 356 -12.27 4.65 -13.32
N LEU A 357 -11.68 3.51 -12.91
CA LEU A 357 -10.71 2.75 -13.74
C LEU A 357 -11.39 2.14 -14.96
N LEU A 358 -12.57 1.54 -14.81
CA LEU A 358 -13.32 1.00 -15.95
C LEU A 358 -13.66 2.07 -16.99
N LYS A 359 -13.96 3.30 -16.56
CA LYS A 359 -14.17 4.42 -17.48
C LYS A 359 -12.91 4.73 -18.29
N LEU A 360 -11.72 4.67 -17.66
CA LEU A 360 -10.44 4.85 -18.35
C LEU A 360 -10.17 3.70 -19.32
N TYR A 361 -10.48 2.47 -18.98
CA TYR A 361 -10.32 1.31 -19.88
C TYR A 361 -11.20 1.42 -21.13
N LYS A 362 -12.41 1.99 -21.00
CA LYS A 362 -13.32 2.18 -22.13
C LYS A 362 -12.94 3.37 -23.01
N ASN A 363 -12.58 4.49 -22.40
CA ASN A 363 -12.48 5.77 -23.11
C ASN A 363 -11.04 6.27 -23.32
N GLY A 364 -10.04 5.69 -22.61
CA GLY A 364 -8.72 6.29 -22.52
C GLY A 364 -8.72 7.54 -21.60
N ALA A 365 -7.70 8.37 -21.72
CA ALA A 365 -7.68 9.68 -21.09
C ALA A 365 -8.73 10.57 -21.78
N ALA A 366 -9.82 10.89 -21.07
CA ALA A 366 -10.75 11.94 -21.48
C ALA A 366 -10.23 13.29 -21.00
#